data_ef64223b9794596ab5a0b9d78472846f
#
_entry.id   ef64223b9794596ab5a0b9d78472846f
#
_cell.length_a   1.000
_cell.length_b   1.000
_cell.length_c   1.000
_cell.angle_alpha   90.00
_cell.angle_beta   90.00
_cell.angle_gamma   90.00
#
_symmetry.space_group_name_H-M   'P 1'
#
loop_
_entity.id
_entity.type
_entity.pdbx_description
1 polymer ?
#
loop_
_entity_poly.entity_id
_entity_poly.type
_entity_poly.pdbx_seq_one_letter_code
_entity_poly.pdbx_strand_id
1 'polypeptide(L)'
;MSPEDFSHVAFHKVFENEYATCELEEMRRPCDGATMLIIHADLARWSPRILRECQKQWALFRPTVPHNIFAYPLVPDARWEKFISYFGFVPLIAAAPCNDGETRPIWINYARQQQHHEPIPE
;
A
#
# COMPACT_ATOMS: atom_id res chain seq x y z
N MET A 1 -11.32 -6.24 12.59
CA MET A 1 -11.77 -5.88 11.24
C MET A 1 -11.02 -6.75 10.24
N SER A 2 -11.73 -7.50 9.44
CA SER A 2 -11.15 -8.40 8.46
C SER A 2 -11.35 -7.84 7.04
N PRO A 3 -10.37 -8.00 6.14
CA PRO A 3 -10.57 -7.66 4.73
C PRO A 3 -11.78 -8.35 4.09
N GLU A 4 -12.19 -9.50 4.62
CA GLU A 4 -13.36 -10.23 4.13
C GLU A 4 -14.67 -9.46 4.26
N ASP A 5 -14.74 -8.51 5.21
CA ASP A 5 -15.95 -7.73 5.47
C ASP A 5 -16.14 -6.60 4.46
N PHE A 6 -15.14 -6.35 3.61
CA PHE A 6 -15.13 -5.22 2.67
C PHE A 6 -15.35 -5.69 1.25
N SER A 7 -16.05 -4.86 0.47
CA SER A 7 -16.28 -5.09 -0.95
C SER A 7 -15.61 -4.01 -1.78
N HIS A 8 -15.13 -4.38 -2.96
CA HIS A 8 -14.51 -3.47 -3.90
C HIS A 8 -15.49 -2.39 -4.35
N VAL A 9 -15.03 -1.14 -4.38
CA VAL A 9 -15.79 0.00 -4.90
C VAL A 9 -15.14 0.53 -6.18
N ALA A 10 -13.86 0.89 -6.14
CA ALA A 10 -13.18 1.50 -7.27
C ALA A 10 -11.67 1.40 -7.14
N PHE A 11 -10.97 1.51 -8.26
CA PHE A 11 -9.53 1.76 -8.31
C PHE A 11 -9.27 3.22 -8.66
N HIS A 12 -8.31 3.82 -7.97
CA HIS A 12 -7.87 5.20 -8.23
C HIS A 12 -6.39 5.16 -8.58
N LYS A 13 -6.03 5.68 -9.76
CA LYS A 13 -4.64 5.70 -10.17
C LYS A 13 -3.85 6.70 -9.32
N VAL A 14 -2.76 6.26 -8.74
CA VAL A 14 -1.85 7.10 -7.96
C VAL A 14 -0.79 7.69 -8.88
N PHE A 15 -0.07 6.82 -9.59
CA PHE A 15 0.85 7.23 -10.64
C PHE A 15 1.12 6.06 -11.58
N GLU A 16 1.60 6.41 -12.77
CA GLU A 16 2.02 5.43 -13.77
C GLU A 16 3.17 6.02 -14.59
N ASN A 17 4.20 5.23 -14.78
CA ASN A 17 5.28 5.55 -15.69
C ASN A 17 5.72 4.28 -16.41
N GLU A 18 6.79 4.32 -17.21
CA GLU A 18 7.20 3.16 -18.00
C GLU A 18 7.70 1.98 -17.16
N TYR A 19 7.97 2.18 -15.86
CA TYR A 19 8.52 1.16 -14.99
C TYR A 19 7.55 0.69 -13.92
N ALA A 20 6.55 1.49 -13.59
CA ALA A 20 5.70 1.21 -12.43
C ALA A 20 4.28 1.71 -12.62
N THR A 21 3.34 0.96 -12.08
CA THR A 21 1.93 1.38 -11.95
C THR A 21 1.55 1.26 -10.47
N CYS A 22 0.93 2.30 -9.95
CA CYS A 22 0.47 2.31 -8.57
C CYS A 22 -0.99 2.75 -8.53
N GLU A 23 -1.83 1.96 -7.88
CA GLU A 23 -3.26 2.21 -7.76
C GLU A 23 -3.70 2.07 -6.32
N LEU A 24 -4.71 2.86 -5.95
CA LEU A 24 -5.35 2.78 -4.64
C LEU A 24 -6.71 2.14 -4.83
N GLU A 25 -6.95 1.01 -4.18
CA GLU A 25 -8.25 0.36 -4.19
C GLU A 25 -9.08 0.86 -3.04
N GLU A 26 -10.26 1.38 -3.35
CA GLU A 26 -11.26 1.77 -2.37
C GLU A 26 -12.19 0.59 -2.14
N MET A 27 -12.30 0.17 -0.87
CA MET A 27 -13.21 -0.89 -0.44
C MET A 27 -14.16 -0.33 0.61
N ARG A 28 -15.37 -0.87 0.68
CA ARG A 28 -16.37 -0.42 1.64
C ARG A 28 -17.02 -1.61 2.32
N ARG A 29 -17.27 -1.48 3.61
CA ARG A 29 -17.99 -2.47 4.38
C ARG A 29 -19.49 -2.11 4.34
N PRO A 30 -20.34 -2.98 3.74
CA PRO A 30 -21.74 -2.64 3.54
C PRO A 30 -22.54 -2.41 4.83
N CYS A 31 -22.18 -3.11 5.92
CA CYS A 31 -22.96 -3.07 7.15
C CYS A 31 -22.92 -1.70 7.86
N ASP A 32 -21.85 -0.92 7.69
CA ASP A 32 -21.70 0.37 8.37
C ASP A 32 -21.09 1.47 7.48
N GLY A 33 -20.79 1.16 6.23
CA GLY A 33 -20.21 2.13 5.30
C GLY A 33 -18.74 2.47 5.54
N ALA A 34 -18.05 1.73 6.43
CA ALA A 34 -16.62 1.97 6.68
C ALA A 34 -15.82 1.78 5.41
N THR A 35 -14.84 2.65 5.18
CA THR A 35 -13.97 2.62 4.01
C THR A 35 -12.60 2.09 4.38
N MET A 36 -12.04 1.23 3.53
CA MET A 36 -10.66 0.77 3.65
C MET A 36 -9.95 1.02 2.32
N LEU A 37 -8.77 1.61 2.39
CA LEU A 37 -7.96 1.92 1.22
C LEU A 37 -6.75 0.99 1.19
N ILE A 38 -6.52 0.32 0.06
CA ILE A 38 -5.42 -0.62 -0.11
C ILE A 38 -4.58 -0.18 -1.30
N ILE A 39 -3.27 -0.11 -1.11
CA ILE A 39 -2.35 0.24 -2.18
C ILE A 39 -1.93 -1.01 -2.96
N HIS A 40 -1.91 -0.89 -4.28
CA HIS A 40 -1.41 -1.91 -5.18
C HIS A 40 -0.32 -1.28 -6.04
N ALA A 41 0.82 -1.93 -6.12
CA ALA A 41 1.93 -1.45 -6.92
C ALA A 41 2.48 -2.61 -7.76
N ASP A 42 2.77 -2.31 -9.02
CA ASP A 42 3.39 -3.25 -9.95
C ASP A 42 4.61 -2.58 -10.57
N LEU A 43 5.77 -3.23 -10.42
CA LEU A 43 7.03 -2.73 -10.94
C LEU A 43 7.55 -3.69 -12.01
N ALA A 44 7.58 -3.22 -13.26
CA ALA A 44 8.16 -3.98 -14.36
C ALA A 44 9.67 -4.07 -14.24
N ARG A 45 10.29 -3.05 -13.70
CA ARG A 45 11.74 -2.99 -13.43
C ARG A 45 11.95 -2.19 -12.15
N TRP A 46 13.02 -2.49 -11.42
CA TRP A 46 13.35 -1.67 -10.27
C TRP A 46 14.86 -1.51 -10.10
N SER A 47 15.21 -0.34 -9.58
CA SER A 47 16.56 0.05 -9.22
C SER A 47 16.42 1.12 -8.16
N PRO A 48 17.50 1.52 -7.46
CA PRO A 48 17.40 2.64 -6.51
C PRO A 48 16.85 3.91 -7.14
N ARG A 49 17.20 4.17 -8.40
CA ARG A 49 16.70 5.33 -9.14
C ARG A 49 15.18 5.26 -9.35
N ILE A 50 14.68 4.10 -9.78
CA ILE A 50 13.25 3.91 -10.01
C ILE A 50 12.48 4.02 -8.70
N LEU A 51 12.99 3.43 -7.61
CA LEU A 51 12.36 3.51 -6.31
C LEU A 51 12.31 4.95 -5.80
N ARG A 52 13.39 5.73 -5.98
CA ARG A 52 13.37 7.15 -5.59
C ARG A 52 12.35 7.95 -6.36
N GLU A 53 12.18 7.67 -7.66
CA GLU A 53 11.15 8.33 -8.46
C GLU A 53 9.75 7.96 -7.98
N CYS A 54 9.51 6.70 -7.69
CA CYS A 54 8.24 6.24 -7.12
C CYS A 54 7.98 6.90 -5.76
N GLN A 55 8.99 6.97 -4.91
CA GLN A 55 8.89 7.60 -3.59
C GLN A 55 8.54 9.09 -3.72
N LYS A 56 9.10 9.77 -4.69
CA LYS A 56 8.80 11.17 -4.97
C LYS A 56 7.33 11.34 -5.40
N GLN A 57 6.83 10.50 -6.28
CA GLN A 57 5.43 10.52 -6.70
C GLN A 57 4.50 10.22 -5.54
N TRP A 58 4.85 9.25 -4.72
CA TRP A 58 4.09 8.90 -3.52
C TRP A 58 4.02 10.06 -2.54
N ALA A 59 5.14 10.77 -2.33
CA ALA A 59 5.19 11.92 -1.43
C ALA A 59 4.27 13.06 -1.89
N LEU A 60 4.08 13.22 -3.19
CA LEU A 60 3.13 14.19 -3.73
C LEU A 60 1.68 13.75 -3.54
N PHE A 61 1.42 12.46 -3.69
CA PHE A 61 0.07 11.91 -3.61
C PHE A 61 -0.43 11.75 -2.18
N ARG A 62 0.43 11.25 -1.29
CA ARG A 62 0.02 10.83 0.07
C ARG A 62 -0.73 11.90 0.86
N PRO A 63 -0.30 13.18 0.87
CA PRO A 63 -1.03 14.22 1.62
C PRO A 63 -2.44 14.49 1.11
N THR A 64 -2.76 14.07 -0.12
CA THR A 64 -4.10 14.30 -0.68
C THR A 64 -5.14 13.34 -0.13
N VAL A 65 -4.72 12.28 0.59
CA VAL A 65 -5.61 11.26 1.13
C VAL A 65 -5.63 11.36 2.66
N PRO A 66 -6.74 11.81 3.26
CA PRO A 66 -6.81 12.00 4.71
C PRO A 66 -7.14 10.73 5.50
N HIS A 67 -6.91 9.56 4.92
CA HIS A 67 -7.21 8.27 5.53
C HIS A 67 -5.97 7.40 5.60
N ASN A 68 -5.98 6.44 6.52
CA ASN A 68 -4.94 5.41 6.57
C ASN A 68 -5.01 4.54 5.31
N ILE A 69 -3.84 4.11 4.84
CA ILE A 69 -3.72 3.26 3.66
C ILE A 69 -3.07 1.95 4.08
N PHE A 70 -3.63 0.84 3.64
CA PHE A 70 -3.16 -0.49 3.97
C PHE A 70 -2.45 -1.13 2.79
N ALA A 71 -1.57 -2.07 3.10
CA ALA A 71 -0.88 -2.88 2.09
C ALA A 71 -0.73 -4.31 2.58
N TYR A 72 -0.82 -5.27 1.67
CA TYR A 72 -0.51 -6.65 1.96
C TYR A 72 0.16 -7.30 0.74
N PRO A 73 1.08 -8.24 0.93
CA PRO A 73 1.75 -8.90 -0.19
C PRO A 73 0.91 -10.07 -0.72
N LEU A 74 1.00 -10.32 -2.02
CA LEU A 74 0.54 -11.59 -2.59
C LEU A 74 1.52 -12.71 -2.23
N VAL A 75 2.81 -12.39 -2.26
CA VAL A 75 3.88 -13.28 -1.84
C VAL A 75 4.68 -12.57 -0.76
N PRO A 76 4.48 -12.93 0.54
CA PRO A 76 5.21 -12.29 1.62
C PRO A 76 6.68 -12.74 1.64
N ASP A 77 7.59 -11.79 1.46
CA ASP A 77 9.02 -12.03 1.56
C ASP A 77 9.74 -10.77 2.04
N ALA A 78 11.04 -10.91 2.35
CA ALA A 78 11.83 -9.81 2.85
C ALA A 78 11.99 -8.68 1.83
N ARG A 79 11.98 -9.02 0.54
CA ARG A 79 12.07 -8.03 -0.54
C ARG A 79 10.84 -7.12 -0.55
N TRP A 80 9.65 -7.71 -0.40
CA TRP A 80 8.41 -6.95 -0.33
C TRP A 80 8.39 -6.05 0.91
N GLU A 81 8.77 -6.58 2.05
CA GLU A 81 8.80 -5.82 3.30
C GLU A 81 9.73 -4.61 3.18
N LYS A 82 10.91 -4.80 2.61
CA LYS A 82 11.85 -3.72 2.40
C LYS A 82 11.30 -2.69 1.42
N PHE A 83 10.69 -3.15 0.34
CA PHE A 83 10.06 -2.29 -0.66
C PHE A 83 8.99 -1.40 -0.02
N ILE A 84 8.05 -2.00 0.72
CA ILE A 84 6.93 -1.24 1.28
C ILE A 84 7.37 -0.27 2.38
N SER A 85 8.45 -0.58 3.10
CA SER A 85 8.97 0.32 4.14
C SER A 85 9.54 1.62 3.56
N TYR A 86 10.00 1.61 2.31
CA TYR A 86 10.48 2.82 1.64
C TYR A 86 9.38 3.87 1.45
N PHE A 87 8.13 3.47 1.52
CA PHE A 87 6.98 4.35 1.34
C PHE A 87 6.30 4.73 2.66
N GLY A 88 6.93 4.42 3.79
CA GLY A 88 6.43 4.81 5.10
C GLY A 88 5.41 3.87 5.71
N PHE A 89 5.26 2.67 5.16
CA PHE A 89 4.39 1.65 5.75
C PHE A 89 5.10 0.95 6.90
N VAL A 90 4.33 0.57 7.91
CA VAL A 90 4.82 -0.16 9.07
C VAL A 90 3.93 -1.37 9.33
N PRO A 91 4.46 -2.44 9.95
CA PRO A 91 3.65 -3.62 10.25
C PRO A 91 2.50 -3.31 11.21
N LEU A 92 1.33 -3.87 10.93
CA LEU A 92 0.15 -3.70 11.79
C LEU A 92 -0.37 -5.04 12.30
N ILE A 93 -0.58 -6.01 11.41
CA ILE A 93 -1.10 -7.34 11.76
C ILE A 93 -0.17 -8.38 11.14
N ALA A 94 0.32 -9.31 11.97
CA ALA A 94 1.27 -10.33 11.50
C ALA A 94 0.64 -11.33 10.55
N ALA A 95 -0.62 -11.71 10.78
CA ALA A 95 -1.34 -12.66 9.93
C ALA A 95 -2.83 -12.34 9.98
N ALA A 96 -3.38 -11.89 8.87
CA ALA A 96 -4.79 -11.55 8.74
C ALA A 96 -5.45 -12.46 7.68
N PRO A 97 -6.66 -12.96 7.93
CA PRO A 97 -7.37 -13.76 6.91
C PRO A 97 -7.74 -12.87 5.73
N CYS A 98 -7.55 -13.41 4.53
CA CYS A 98 -7.87 -12.72 3.28
C CYS A 98 -8.99 -13.46 2.54
N ASN A 99 -9.60 -12.77 1.56
CA ASN A 99 -10.76 -13.30 0.84
C ASN A 99 -10.45 -14.58 0.05
N ASP A 100 -9.19 -14.83 -0.26
CA ASP A 100 -8.78 -16.04 -0.99
C ASP A 100 -8.49 -17.24 -0.08
N GLY A 101 -8.77 -17.12 1.22
CA GLY A 101 -8.53 -18.18 2.20
C GLY A 101 -7.12 -18.23 2.75
N GLU A 102 -6.23 -17.38 2.27
CA GLU A 102 -4.86 -17.29 2.76
C GLU A 102 -4.75 -16.28 3.90
N THR A 103 -3.69 -16.39 4.72
CA THR A 103 -3.36 -15.37 5.69
C THR A 103 -2.15 -14.59 5.23
N ARG A 104 -2.19 -13.27 5.44
CA ARG A 104 -1.09 -12.38 5.03
C ARG A 104 -0.83 -11.32 6.08
N PRO A 105 0.41 -10.83 6.18
CA PRO A 105 0.67 -9.66 7.03
C PRO A 105 -0.01 -8.43 6.41
N ILE A 106 -0.52 -7.56 7.28
CA ILE A 106 -1.10 -6.28 6.89
C ILE A 106 -0.18 -5.19 7.40
N TRP A 107 0.19 -4.27 6.51
CA TRP A 107 0.99 -3.09 6.82
C TRP A 107 0.13 -1.86 6.66
N ILE A 108 0.48 -0.77 7.34
CA ILE A 108 -0.30 0.45 7.35
C ILE A 108 0.58 1.68 7.14
N ASN A 109 0.03 2.65 6.41
CA ASN A 109 0.59 3.98 6.26
C ASN A 109 -0.39 4.95 6.92
N TYR A 110 0.01 5.53 8.06
CA TYR A 110 -0.89 6.38 8.85
C TYR A 110 -1.05 7.76 8.21
N ALA A 111 -2.30 8.26 8.22
CA ALA A 111 -2.65 9.51 7.57
C ALA A 111 -2.02 10.74 8.22
N ARG A 112 -1.84 10.71 9.52
CA ARG A 112 -1.44 11.89 10.29
C ARG A 112 -0.03 11.87 10.83
N GLN A 113 0.72 10.83 10.53
CA GLN A 113 2.11 10.77 10.95
C GLN A 113 3.00 11.41 9.92
N GLN A 114 4.03 12.10 10.41
CA GLN A 114 5.10 12.51 9.55
C GLN A 114 5.69 11.26 8.92
N GLN A 115 5.72 11.22 7.60
CA GLN A 115 6.18 10.03 6.88
C GLN A 115 7.65 9.81 7.17
N HIS A 116 7.95 8.63 7.73
CA HIS A 116 9.29 8.24 8.04
C HIS A 116 9.74 7.23 6.98
N HIS A 117 10.52 7.72 6.03
CA HIS A 117 11.00 6.89 4.93
C HIS A 117 12.40 6.38 5.21
N GLU A 118 12.64 5.10 4.97
CA GLU A 118 13.99 4.59 4.96
C GLU A 118 14.72 5.16 3.73
N PRO A 119 15.99 5.59 3.88
CA PRO A 119 16.77 6.03 2.73
C PRO A 119 16.97 4.88 1.75
N ILE A 120 16.75 5.14 0.48
CA ILE A 120 16.98 4.16 -0.57
C ILE A 120 18.48 4.14 -0.86
N PRO A 121 19.14 2.96 -0.75
CA PRO A 121 20.58 2.88 -1.00
C PRO A 121 20.89 3.19 -2.46
N GLU A 122 22.00 3.86 -2.65
CA GLU A 122 22.50 4.19 -3.99
C GLU A 122 23.35 3.07 -4.59
#